data_ad0ddfc84c8baff6fa2a5150a1b6d3d9
#
_entry.id   ad0ddfc84c8baff6fa2a5150a1b6d3d9
#
_cell.length_a   1.000
_cell.length_b   1.000
_cell.length_c   1.000
_cell.angle_alpha   90.00
_cell.angle_beta   90.00
_cell.angle_gamma   90.00
#
_symmetry.space_group_name_H-M   'P 1'
#
loop_
_entity.id
_entity.type
_entity.pdbx_description
1 polymer ?
#
loop_
_entity_poly.entity_id
_entity_poly.type
_entity_poly.pdbx_seq_one_letter_code
_entity_poly.pdbx_strand_id
1 'polypeptide(L)'
;MRADAKRNRDRIVEVAREVFRERGYDASLDDIAKRAGVGPGTLYRHFPTRDALLDAVMQVWVDRVTETTDKALTYEGPTREFVVGWFEAYVALISLHKGGPAKITSAMGVEESPIATKTRVLLGATQRIVDHLRAQGALRDDVDALQLCRLAGGVAVVADQGGLPPEAVRPMLEILADGVLR
;
A
#
# COMPACT_ATOMS: atom_id res chain seq x y z
N MET A 1 -18.97 -27.21 2.62
CA MET A 1 -18.18 -27.28 1.37
C MET A 1 -17.78 -25.91 0.82
N ARG A 2 -18.71 -24.98 0.42
CA ARG A 2 -18.30 -23.67 -0.14
C ARG A 2 -17.58 -22.77 0.89
N ALA A 3 -18.02 -22.76 2.14
CA ALA A 3 -17.42 -21.99 3.23
C ALA A 3 -16.00 -22.47 3.59
N ASP A 4 -15.74 -23.77 3.54
CA ASP A 4 -14.41 -24.35 3.79
C ASP A 4 -13.44 -24.02 2.67
N ALA A 5 -13.92 -24.07 1.42
CA ALA A 5 -13.10 -23.69 0.26
C ALA A 5 -12.70 -22.21 0.33
N LYS A 6 -13.63 -21.31 0.71
CA LYS A 6 -13.31 -19.88 0.91
C LYS A 6 -12.28 -19.69 2.03
N ARG A 7 -12.51 -20.31 3.20
CA ARG A 7 -11.55 -20.23 4.33
C ARG A 7 -10.15 -20.71 3.95
N ASN A 8 -10.05 -21.83 3.22
CA ASN A 8 -8.77 -22.33 2.75
C ASN A 8 -8.09 -21.37 1.77
N ARG A 9 -8.86 -20.79 0.84
CA ARG A 9 -8.34 -19.80 -0.10
C ARG A 9 -7.78 -18.57 0.63
N ASP A 10 -8.55 -17.99 1.54
CA ASP A 10 -8.18 -16.79 2.29
C ASP A 10 -6.94 -17.07 3.16
N ARG A 11 -6.85 -18.24 3.78
CA ARG A 11 -5.70 -18.68 4.56
C ARG A 11 -4.44 -18.87 3.71
N ILE A 12 -4.57 -19.44 2.50
CA ILE A 12 -3.45 -19.56 1.56
C ILE A 12 -2.92 -18.17 1.17
N VAL A 13 -3.80 -17.21 0.86
CA VAL A 13 -3.42 -15.84 0.49
C VAL A 13 -2.71 -15.14 1.65
N GLU A 14 -3.20 -15.27 2.88
CA GLU A 14 -2.58 -14.65 4.06
C GLU A 14 -1.17 -15.23 4.30
N VAL A 15 -1.03 -16.55 4.29
CA VAL A 15 0.28 -17.21 4.45
C VAL A 15 1.23 -16.86 3.30
N ALA A 16 0.72 -16.81 2.06
CA ALA A 16 1.52 -16.42 0.90
C ALA A 16 2.07 -15.00 1.05
N ARG A 17 1.25 -14.07 1.55
CA ARG A 17 1.66 -12.70 1.84
C ARG A 17 2.84 -12.66 2.81
N GLU A 18 2.79 -13.45 3.90
CA GLU A 18 3.86 -13.53 4.88
C GLU A 18 5.13 -14.17 4.29
N VAL A 19 4.99 -15.29 3.57
CA VAL A 19 6.12 -16.00 2.98
C VAL A 19 6.81 -15.17 1.90
N PHE A 20 6.05 -14.50 1.04
CA PHE A 20 6.61 -13.60 0.02
C PHE A 20 7.30 -12.38 0.64
N ARG A 21 6.81 -11.91 1.79
CA ARG A 21 7.48 -10.87 2.56
C ARG A 21 8.84 -11.31 3.11
N GLU A 22 8.89 -12.52 3.69
CA GLU A 22 10.08 -13.07 4.34
C GLU A 22 11.16 -13.51 3.36
N ARG A 23 10.76 -14.15 2.25
CA ARG A 23 11.64 -14.89 1.35
C ARG A 23 11.64 -14.40 -0.10
N GLY A 24 10.84 -13.39 -0.41
CA GLY A 24 10.66 -12.89 -1.78
C GLY A 24 9.65 -13.69 -2.60
N TYR A 25 9.38 -13.19 -3.80
CA TYR A 25 8.35 -13.76 -4.69
C TYR A 25 8.70 -15.13 -5.28
N ASP A 26 9.95 -15.57 -5.19
CA ASP A 26 10.41 -16.88 -5.66
C ASP A 26 10.21 -18.01 -4.63
N ALA A 27 9.63 -17.69 -3.46
CA ALA A 27 9.37 -18.68 -2.42
C ALA A 27 8.53 -19.86 -2.93
N SER A 28 8.79 -21.06 -2.39
CA SER A 28 8.13 -22.30 -2.81
C SER A 28 6.64 -22.30 -2.51
N LEU A 29 5.80 -22.64 -3.50
CA LEU A 29 4.36 -22.82 -3.29
C LEU A 29 4.06 -24.00 -2.36
N ASP A 30 4.91 -25.04 -2.33
CA ASP A 30 4.78 -26.17 -1.41
C ASP A 30 5.04 -25.75 0.03
N ASP A 31 5.99 -24.85 0.28
CA ASP A 31 6.20 -24.25 1.61
C ASP A 31 5.00 -23.40 2.04
N ILE A 32 4.41 -22.67 1.11
CA ILE A 32 3.17 -21.91 1.37
C ILE A 32 2.04 -22.87 1.74
N ALA A 33 1.82 -23.93 0.98
CA ALA A 33 0.79 -24.93 1.26
C ALA A 33 0.99 -25.54 2.65
N LYS A 34 2.22 -25.97 2.97
CA LYS A 34 2.59 -26.54 4.27
C LYS A 34 2.31 -25.56 5.43
N ARG A 35 2.74 -24.30 5.31
CA ARG A 35 2.49 -23.28 6.34
C ARG A 35 0.99 -22.95 6.47
N ALA A 36 0.24 -22.95 5.36
CA ALA A 36 -1.20 -22.75 5.35
C ALA A 36 -1.98 -23.96 5.90
N GLY A 37 -1.31 -25.09 6.19
CA GLY A 37 -1.95 -26.32 6.67
C GLY A 37 -2.88 -26.94 5.64
N VAL A 38 -2.56 -26.81 4.35
CA VAL A 38 -3.30 -27.43 3.24
C VAL A 38 -2.37 -28.33 2.41
N GLY A 39 -2.95 -29.35 1.77
CA GLY A 39 -2.18 -30.15 0.82
C GLY A 39 -1.85 -29.37 -0.45
N PRO A 40 -0.70 -29.69 -1.13
CA PRO A 40 -0.32 -29.06 -2.39
C PRO A 40 -1.43 -29.07 -3.44
N GLY A 41 -2.14 -30.20 -3.61
CA GLY A 41 -3.28 -30.32 -4.52
C GLY A 41 -4.47 -29.40 -4.18
N THR A 42 -4.60 -28.99 -2.92
CA THR A 42 -5.61 -28.00 -2.50
C THR A 42 -5.15 -26.58 -2.90
N LEU A 43 -3.88 -26.28 -2.70
CA LEU A 43 -3.32 -24.99 -3.14
C LEU A 43 -3.46 -24.83 -4.65
N TYR A 44 -3.02 -25.81 -5.45
CA TYR A 44 -3.09 -25.73 -6.92
C TYR A 44 -4.51 -25.72 -7.48
N ARG A 45 -5.51 -26.26 -6.76
CA ARG A 45 -6.93 -26.11 -7.14
C ARG A 45 -7.42 -24.66 -6.96
N HIS A 46 -6.93 -23.93 -5.97
CA HIS A 46 -7.29 -22.52 -5.76
C HIS A 46 -6.46 -21.58 -6.61
N PHE A 47 -5.19 -21.90 -6.80
CA PHE A 47 -4.20 -21.08 -7.49
C PHE A 47 -3.39 -21.95 -8.44
N PRO A 48 -3.87 -22.15 -9.69
CA PRO A 48 -3.24 -23.06 -10.64
C PRO A 48 -1.80 -22.65 -11.01
N THR A 49 -1.47 -21.37 -10.89
CA THR A 49 -0.14 -20.82 -11.18
C THR A 49 0.35 -19.95 -10.03
N ARG A 50 1.65 -19.70 -9.98
CA ARG A 50 2.26 -18.73 -9.06
C ARG A 50 1.66 -17.34 -9.25
N ASP A 51 1.50 -16.93 -10.50
CA ASP A 51 0.95 -15.61 -10.84
C ASP A 51 -0.46 -15.44 -10.32
N ALA A 52 -1.31 -16.46 -10.41
CA ALA A 52 -2.66 -16.43 -9.84
C ALA A 52 -2.66 -16.21 -8.31
N LEU A 53 -1.67 -16.77 -7.60
CA LEU A 53 -1.51 -16.53 -6.17
C LEU A 53 -0.95 -15.14 -5.88
N LEU A 54 0.01 -14.67 -6.67
CA LEU A 54 0.56 -13.31 -6.57
C LEU A 54 -0.52 -12.25 -6.83
N ASP A 55 -1.36 -12.46 -7.83
CA ASP A 55 -2.49 -11.57 -8.13
C ASP A 55 -3.47 -11.50 -6.95
N ALA A 56 -3.78 -12.64 -6.33
CA ALA A 56 -4.67 -12.66 -5.18
C ALA A 56 -4.06 -11.96 -3.95
N VAL A 57 -2.74 -12.11 -3.71
CA VAL A 57 -2.03 -11.38 -2.65
C VAL A 57 -1.99 -9.88 -2.95
N MET A 58 -1.81 -9.51 -4.22
CA MET A 58 -1.83 -8.13 -4.66
C MET A 58 -3.21 -7.51 -4.48
N GLN A 59 -4.27 -8.25 -4.80
CA GLN A 59 -5.65 -7.75 -4.68
C GLN A 59 -5.99 -7.35 -3.24
N VAL A 60 -5.56 -8.13 -2.23
CA VAL A 60 -5.76 -7.77 -0.81
C VAL A 60 -5.10 -6.42 -0.49
N TRP A 61 -3.94 -6.14 -1.06
CA TRP A 61 -3.28 -4.86 -0.86
C TRP A 61 -3.99 -3.72 -1.61
N VAL A 62 -4.45 -3.96 -2.83
CA VAL A 62 -5.25 -2.99 -3.62
C VAL A 62 -6.53 -2.62 -2.88
N ASP A 63 -7.26 -3.62 -2.36
CA ASP A 63 -8.48 -3.43 -1.59
C ASP A 63 -8.20 -2.54 -0.36
N ARG A 64 -7.10 -2.80 0.34
CA ARG A 64 -6.68 -2.00 1.51
C ARG A 64 -6.38 -0.54 1.15
N VAL A 65 -5.70 -0.29 0.03
CA VAL A 65 -5.46 1.09 -0.46
C VAL A 65 -6.78 1.78 -0.76
N THR A 66 -7.69 1.08 -1.43
CA THR A 66 -9.01 1.60 -1.80
C THR A 66 -9.83 1.95 -0.56
N GLU A 67 -9.98 1.00 0.38
CA GLU A 67 -10.71 1.20 1.64
C GLU A 67 -10.13 2.37 2.46
N THR A 68 -8.80 2.46 2.54
CA THR A 68 -8.11 3.55 3.25
C THR A 68 -8.42 4.90 2.61
N THR A 69 -8.42 4.97 1.27
CA THR A 69 -8.75 6.18 0.50
C THR A 69 -10.20 6.57 0.68
N ASP A 70 -11.13 5.61 0.55
CA ASP A 70 -12.56 5.84 0.71
C ASP A 70 -12.86 6.37 2.12
N LYS A 71 -12.27 5.76 3.15
CA LYS A 71 -12.39 6.22 4.54
C LYS A 71 -11.84 7.63 4.73
N ALA A 72 -10.70 7.96 4.14
CA ALA A 72 -10.14 9.30 4.21
C ALA A 72 -11.11 10.34 3.61
N LEU A 73 -11.69 10.04 2.44
CA LEU A 73 -12.62 10.95 1.74
C LEU A 73 -13.95 11.16 2.47
N THR A 74 -14.28 10.36 3.49
CA THR A 74 -15.46 10.59 4.36
C THR A 74 -15.15 11.43 5.59
N TYR A 75 -13.91 11.92 5.75
CA TYR A 75 -13.53 12.73 6.89
C TYR A 75 -14.11 14.16 6.78
N GLU A 76 -14.84 14.58 7.81
CA GLU A 76 -15.53 15.89 7.85
C GLU A 76 -14.83 16.94 8.77
N GLY A 77 -13.62 16.64 9.22
CA GLY A 77 -12.85 17.54 10.09
C GLY A 77 -12.03 18.59 9.32
N PRO A 78 -11.11 19.28 10.02
CA PRO A 78 -10.25 20.30 9.40
C PRO A 78 -9.41 19.74 8.26
N THR A 79 -9.30 20.48 7.16
CA THR A 79 -8.56 20.08 5.95
C THR A 79 -7.11 19.68 6.24
N ARG A 80 -6.44 20.41 7.14
CA ARG A 80 -5.06 20.10 7.55
C ARG A 80 -4.96 18.71 8.17
N GLU A 81 -5.87 18.37 9.10
CA GLU A 81 -5.90 17.04 9.73
C GLU A 81 -6.27 15.94 8.73
N PHE A 82 -7.13 16.22 7.77
CA PHE A 82 -7.41 15.32 6.65
C PHE A 82 -6.13 14.98 5.86
N VAL A 83 -5.34 15.99 5.49
CA VAL A 83 -4.12 15.79 4.70
C VAL A 83 -3.05 15.05 5.52
N VAL A 84 -2.84 15.42 6.78
CA VAL A 84 -1.92 14.72 7.68
C VAL A 84 -2.32 13.25 7.84
N GLY A 85 -3.61 12.98 8.11
CA GLY A 85 -4.14 11.62 8.25
C GLY A 85 -3.98 10.79 6.97
N TRP A 86 -4.16 11.40 5.79
CA TRP A 86 -3.87 10.74 4.52
C TRP A 86 -2.38 10.40 4.36
N PHE A 87 -1.48 11.32 4.68
CA PHE A 87 -0.05 11.04 4.61
C PHE A 87 0.38 9.94 5.60
N GLU A 88 -0.15 9.93 6.84
CA GLU A 88 0.08 8.85 7.80
C GLU A 88 -0.37 7.49 7.23
N ALA A 89 -1.57 7.45 6.66
CA ALA A 89 -2.11 6.25 6.03
C ALA A 89 -1.27 5.81 4.82
N TYR A 90 -0.83 6.74 3.96
CA TYR A 90 0.05 6.46 2.83
C TYR A 90 1.38 5.86 3.30
N VAL A 91 2.04 6.48 4.29
CA VAL A 91 3.28 5.97 4.87
C VAL A 91 3.09 4.56 5.42
N ALA A 92 2.02 4.31 6.17
CA ALA A 92 1.70 2.99 6.71
C ALA A 92 1.50 1.93 5.60
N LEU A 93 0.84 2.29 4.49
CA LEU A 93 0.59 1.40 3.35
C LEU A 93 1.89 0.95 2.65
N ILE A 94 2.90 1.81 2.56
CA ILE A 94 4.16 1.50 1.89
C ILE A 94 5.23 0.95 2.83
N SER A 95 5.07 1.13 4.16
CA SER A 95 6.01 0.69 5.20
C SER A 95 5.73 -0.72 5.76
N LEU A 96 4.87 -1.50 5.11
CA LEU A 96 4.53 -2.87 5.55
C LEU A 96 5.74 -3.80 5.62
N HIS A 97 6.82 -3.48 4.92
CA HIS A 97 8.05 -4.27 4.88
C HIS A 97 9.27 -3.37 4.88
N LYS A 98 10.31 -3.78 5.57
CA LYS A 98 11.59 -3.07 5.58
C LYS A 98 12.13 -2.92 4.14
N GLY A 99 12.55 -1.71 3.79
CA GLY A 99 12.98 -1.36 2.43
C GLY A 99 11.82 -1.18 1.43
N GLY A 100 10.56 -1.42 1.83
CA GLY A 100 9.38 -1.18 1.02
C GLY A 100 9.24 0.26 0.54
N PRO A 101 9.37 1.25 1.46
CA PRO A 101 9.28 2.66 1.09
C PRO A 101 10.26 3.06 -0.01
N ALA A 102 11.53 2.66 0.09
CA ALA A 102 12.55 2.98 -0.89
C ALA A 102 12.23 2.39 -2.27
N LYS A 103 11.80 1.13 -2.33
CA LYS A 103 11.42 0.46 -3.59
C LYS A 103 10.21 1.12 -4.25
N ILE A 104 9.17 1.44 -3.47
CA ILE A 104 7.95 2.04 -3.99
C ILE A 104 8.23 3.48 -4.45
N THR A 105 8.93 4.27 -3.65
CA THR A 105 9.21 5.68 -3.95
C THR A 105 10.11 5.83 -5.18
N SER A 106 11.16 5.00 -5.32
CA SER A 106 12.04 5.03 -6.49
C SER A 106 11.35 4.59 -7.79
N ALA A 107 10.35 3.71 -7.69
CA ALA A 107 9.57 3.25 -8.85
C ALA A 107 8.37 4.15 -9.18
N MET A 108 8.11 5.19 -8.37
CA MET A 108 6.95 6.06 -8.56
C MET A 108 7.09 6.88 -9.85
N GLY A 109 6.18 6.68 -10.78
CA GLY A 109 6.19 7.30 -12.12
C GLY A 109 7.06 6.57 -13.15
N VAL A 110 7.58 5.37 -12.84
CA VAL A 110 8.34 4.52 -13.76
C VAL A 110 7.42 3.41 -14.28
N GLU A 111 7.06 3.47 -15.57
CA GLU A 111 6.07 2.56 -16.17
C GLU A 111 6.55 1.10 -16.24
N GLU A 112 7.82 0.87 -16.54
CA GLU A 112 8.42 -0.46 -16.70
C GLU A 112 8.97 -1.07 -15.40
N SER A 113 8.55 -0.54 -14.24
CA SER A 113 8.98 -1.08 -12.94
C SER A 113 8.32 -2.43 -12.66
N PRO A 114 9.04 -3.40 -12.05
CA PRO A 114 8.45 -4.66 -11.57
C PRO A 114 7.30 -4.48 -10.58
N ILE A 115 7.20 -3.31 -9.97
CA ILE A 115 6.13 -2.96 -9.02
C ILE A 115 5.21 -1.85 -9.56
N ALA A 116 5.19 -1.64 -10.90
CA ALA A 116 4.38 -0.61 -11.55
C ALA A 116 2.89 -0.67 -11.17
N THR A 117 2.33 -1.86 -10.99
CA THR A 117 0.95 -2.02 -10.54
C THR A 117 0.74 -1.37 -9.17
N LYS A 118 1.65 -1.57 -8.20
CA LYS A 118 1.56 -0.95 -6.87
C LYS A 118 1.66 0.56 -6.94
N THR A 119 2.63 1.08 -7.68
CA THR A 119 2.82 2.53 -7.79
C THR A 119 1.64 3.20 -8.50
N ARG A 120 1.06 2.54 -9.50
CA ARG A 120 -0.13 3.03 -10.21
C ARG A 120 -1.37 3.08 -9.31
N VAL A 121 -1.58 2.07 -8.47
CA VAL A 121 -2.68 2.04 -7.49
C VAL A 121 -2.53 3.17 -6.47
N LEU A 122 -1.33 3.36 -5.91
CA LEU A 122 -1.06 4.46 -4.97
C LEU A 122 -1.24 5.83 -5.61
N LEU A 123 -0.74 6.00 -6.84
CA LEU A 123 -0.89 7.26 -7.58
C LEU A 123 -2.37 7.57 -7.85
N GLY A 124 -3.16 6.57 -8.28
CA GLY A 124 -4.60 6.73 -8.48
C GLY A 124 -5.35 7.06 -7.20
N ALA A 125 -5.00 6.43 -6.08
CA ALA A 125 -5.55 6.72 -4.76
C ALA A 125 -5.24 8.18 -4.35
N THR A 126 -3.98 8.61 -4.51
CA THR A 126 -3.53 9.97 -4.19
C THR A 126 -4.17 11.00 -5.12
N GLN A 127 -4.40 10.65 -6.40
CA GLN A 127 -5.11 11.53 -7.34
C GLN A 127 -6.53 11.85 -6.85
N ARG A 128 -7.25 10.87 -6.31
CA ARG A 128 -8.59 11.09 -5.73
C ARG A 128 -8.56 12.08 -4.56
N ILE A 129 -7.51 12.03 -3.72
CA ILE A 129 -7.31 13.00 -2.63
C ILE A 129 -7.01 14.38 -3.20
N VAL A 130 -6.15 14.48 -4.21
CA VAL A 130 -5.84 15.73 -4.92
C VAL A 130 -7.09 16.35 -5.51
N ASP A 131 -7.92 15.56 -6.19
CA ASP A 131 -9.17 16.04 -6.82
C ASP A 131 -10.15 16.56 -5.76
N HIS A 132 -10.27 15.87 -4.63
CA HIS A 132 -11.08 16.31 -3.50
C HIS A 132 -10.62 17.65 -2.92
N LEU A 133 -9.31 17.79 -2.65
CA LEU A 133 -8.73 19.04 -2.13
C LEU A 133 -8.83 20.20 -3.12
N ARG A 134 -8.67 19.94 -4.41
CA ARG A 134 -8.85 20.93 -5.49
C ARG A 134 -10.28 21.41 -5.58
N ALA A 135 -11.26 20.51 -5.48
CA ALA A 135 -12.67 20.87 -5.45
C ALA A 135 -13.03 21.81 -4.28
N GLN A 136 -12.29 21.71 -3.18
CA GLN A 136 -12.42 22.61 -2.02
C GLN A 136 -11.57 23.89 -2.12
N GLY A 137 -10.75 24.04 -3.16
CA GLY A 137 -9.81 25.17 -3.30
C GLY A 137 -8.68 25.15 -2.26
N ALA A 138 -8.45 24.03 -1.58
CA ALA A 138 -7.52 23.91 -0.45
C ALA A 138 -6.08 23.57 -0.86
N LEU A 139 -5.90 22.98 -2.05
CA LEU A 139 -4.57 22.56 -2.54
C LEU A 139 -3.92 23.68 -3.37
N ARG A 140 -2.63 23.85 -3.25
CA ARG A 140 -1.86 24.72 -4.14
C ARG A 140 -1.93 24.22 -5.58
N ASP A 141 -1.93 25.15 -6.55
CA ASP A 141 -2.09 24.82 -7.98
C ASP A 141 -0.88 24.08 -8.56
N ASP A 142 0.30 24.27 -8.00
CA ASP A 142 1.56 23.68 -8.42
C ASP A 142 1.84 22.29 -7.83
N VAL A 143 0.90 21.72 -7.07
CA VAL A 143 1.02 20.40 -6.42
C VAL A 143 0.21 19.35 -7.16
N ASP A 144 0.83 18.23 -7.54
CA ASP A 144 0.18 17.08 -8.16
C ASP A 144 0.30 15.79 -7.32
N ALA A 145 -0.42 14.75 -7.73
CA ALA A 145 -0.44 13.48 -7.01
C ALA A 145 0.93 12.78 -7.02
N LEU A 146 1.71 12.91 -8.09
CA LEU A 146 3.03 12.29 -8.18
C LEU A 146 4.01 12.93 -7.20
N GLN A 147 3.98 14.28 -7.09
CA GLN A 147 4.77 15.02 -6.12
C GLN A 147 4.40 14.60 -4.68
N LEU A 148 3.11 14.51 -4.35
CA LEU A 148 2.66 14.06 -3.03
C LEU A 148 3.13 12.64 -2.71
N CYS A 149 3.01 11.70 -3.66
CA CYS A 149 3.52 10.35 -3.49
C CYS A 149 5.02 10.32 -3.21
N ARG A 150 5.80 11.12 -3.94
CA ARG A 150 7.27 11.21 -3.77
C ARG A 150 7.66 11.85 -2.44
N LEU A 151 7.00 12.91 -2.05
CA LEU A 151 7.27 13.62 -0.80
C LEU A 151 6.91 12.76 0.43
N ALA A 152 5.70 12.21 0.49
CA ALA A 152 5.30 11.31 1.56
C ALA A 152 6.14 10.01 1.57
N GLY A 153 6.48 9.51 0.36
CA GLY A 153 7.39 8.38 0.20
C GLY A 153 8.80 8.69 0.72
N GLY A 154 9.32 9.90 0.50
CA GLY A 154 10.59 10.36 1.06
C GLY A 154 10.61 10.35 2.58
N VAL A 155 9.55 10.84 3.22
CA VAL A 155 9.38 10.75 4.69
C VAL A 155 9.37 9.29 5.15
N ALA A 156 8.63 8.42 4.46
CA ALA A 156 8.59 6.99 4.79
C ALA A 156 9.97 6.31 4.65
N VAL A 157 10.77 6.69 3.64
CA VAL A 157 12.15 6.18 3.46
C VAL A 157 13.04 6.59 4.64
N VAL A 158 12.98 7.85 5.06
CA VAL A 158 13.74 8.35 6.21
C VAL A 158 13.32 7.61 7.49
N ALA A 159 12.02 7.40 7.68
CA ALA A 159 11.49 6.67 8.82
C ALA A 159 11.96 5.21 8.85
N ASP A 160 11.87 4.50 7.73
CA ASP A 160 12.27 3.10 7.59
C ASP A 160 13.79 2.91 7.81
N GLN A 161 14.62 3.78 7.23
CA GLN A 161 16.08 3.71 7.37
C GLN A 161 16.56 4.13 8.76
N GLY A 162 15.92 5.14 9.34
CA GLY A 162 16.26 5.64 10.67
C GLY A 162 15.62 4.86 11.81
N GLY A 163 14.72 3.92 11.53
CA GLY A 163 13.96 3.19 12.56
C GLY A 163 13.10 4.14 13.39
N LEU A 164 12.57 5.20 12.77
CA LEU A 164 11.81 6.22 13.50
C LEU A 164 10.43 5.70 13.91
N PRO A 165 10.00 5.95 15.16
CA PRO A 165 8.66 5.60 15.59
C PRO A 165 7.62 6.57 15.00
N PRO A 166 6.33 6.17 14.91
CA PRO A 166 5.27 6.97 14.30
C PRO A 166 5.16 8.41 14.83
N GLU A 167 5.39 8.61 16.12
CA GLU A 167 5.37 9.92 16.77
C GLU A 167 6.47 10.87 16.28
N ALA A 168 7.57 10.35 15.77
CA ALA A 168 8.63 11.14 15.15
C ALA A 168 8.34 11.44 13.68
N VAL A 169 7.50 10.63 13.03
CA VAL A 169 7.12 10.80 11.61
C VAL A 169 6.03 11.86 11.45
N ARG A 170 5.05 11.90 12.34
CA ARG A 170 3.91 12.83 12.26
C ARG A 170 4.32 14.30 12.09
N PRO A 171 5.26 14.88 12.85
CA PRO A 171 5.68 16.28 12.65
C PRO A 171 6.24 16.55 11.26
N MET A 172 6.90 15.59 10.63
CA MET A 172 7.40 15.72 9.25
C MET A 172 6.24 15.78 8.25
N LEU A 173 5.19 14.99 8.46
CA LEU A 173 3.98 14.99 7.64
C LEU A 173 3.14 16.25 7.84
N GLU A 174 3.14 16.83 9.02
CA GLU A 174 2.51 18.12 9.32
C GLU A 174 3.18 19.26 8.56
N ILE A 175 4.52 19.32 8.54
CA ILE A 175 5.28 20.28 7.74
C ILE A 175 4.95 20.11 6.25
N LEU A 176 4.87 18.86 5.79
CA LEU A 176 4.50 18.56 4.41
C LEU A 176 3.07 19.05 4.09
N ALA A 177 2.11 18.80 4.98
CA ALA A 177 0.73 19.25 4.82
C ALA A 177 0.66 20.78 4.76
N ASP A 178 1.35 21.49 5.64
CA ASP A 178 1.41 22.96 5.66
C ASP A 178 2.08 23.52 4.38
N GLY A 179 3.00 22.79 3.77
CA GLY A 179 3.68 23.17 2.52
C GLY A 179 2.84 22.99 1.25
N VAL A 180 1.82 22.13 1.26
CA VAL A 180 1.00 21.79 0.07
C VAL A 180 -0.39 22.44 0.10
N LEU A 181 -0.87 22.85 1.26
CA LEU A 181 -2.13 23.57 1.43
C LEU A 181 -1.96 25.08 1.14
N ARG A 182 -3.11 25.75 0.83
CA ARG A 182 -3.20 27.20 0.67
C ARG A 182 -3.42 27.92 1.99
#